data_4143d9b3bfae94721f59b78dd4d8533e
#
_entry.id   4143d9b3bfae94721f59b78dd4d8533e
#
_cell.length_a   1.000
_cell.length_b   1.000
_cell.length_c   1.000
_cell.angle_alpha   90.00
_cell.angle_beta   90.00
_cell.angle_gamma   90.00
#
_symmetry.space_group_name_H-M   'P 1'
#
loop_
_entity.id
_entity.type
_entity.pdbx_description
1 polymer ?
#
loop_
_entity_poly.entity_id
_entity_poly.type
_entity_poly.pdbx_seq_one_letter_code
_entity_poly.pdbx_strand_id
1 'polypeptide(L)'
;LAAHWTTAGGDDALNQTVPFCYSPNVLFHSSHDLRHTAVMNTLPDLSQLTHEQLLEFTRQLAMQHQSLAESNQELEKSNQQLDAKVQHLSILTQKYEHELALFKKHKFAQKNEHLTAKQIHLWDEAVEEDIAAVDLELERLNADKTDAVTHKATVNKPKRRLLPDHLHTIRIEHEPASTQCSCGCQLRRIGEDISEKLHFRPAQFYKEQHVRGKWVCDQCDTLTQQAMPAYVIDKGIASPELLSHVLVSKYADHLPLYRQRLIYQRAGIDLSRSTLSDWIGRCGVELEPLANALKEVVLQQRVIHADETPVTIMRMGXXEKKPKKGYVWAYATTQYNPVQAVIYDFQDSRSGQHAEEFLNGWQGHLVCDDYSGYKARFKSGDVIEVGCMAHARRKFHELHVTGKSQIAEQALLMIQKLYAIEAELRKKTDSTAEHRREYRQQHSQPVMQQLYEWLNQHYLTVPSSSPTAKAINYSLKRWPALSRYLDDGNLPIDNNWA
;
A
#
# COMPACT_ATOMS: atom_id res chain seq x y z
N LEU A 1 9.15 -45.90 23.02
CA LEU A 1 8.92 -46.35 24.38
C LEU A 1 7.60 -45.78 24.86
N ALA A 2 6.58 -46.64 24.85
CA ALA A 2 5.26 -46.40 25.39
C ALA A 2 5.28 -46.54 26.91
N ALA A 3 4.55 -45.72 27.59
CA ALA A 3 4.12 -46.01 28.96
C ALA A 3 2.67 -45.58 29.13
N HIS A 4 1.83 -46.60 29.25
CA HIS A 4 0.45 -46.52 29.74
C HIS A 4 0.41 -46.07 31.19
N TRP A 5 -0.56 -45.23 31.55
CA TRP A 5 -1.13 -45.22 32.90
C TRP A 5 -2.65 -45.10 32.81
N THR A 6 -3.32 -46.17 33.14
CA THR A 6 -4.74 -46.24 33.53
C THR A 6 -4.85 -46.05 35.03
N THR A 7 -5.86 -45.37 35.52
CA THR A 7 -6.81 -45.65 36.61
C THR A 7 -7.62 -44.39 36.88
N ALA A 8 -8.88 -44.44 36.75
CA ALA A 8 -9.97 -44.90 37.59
C ALA A 8 -10.38 -43.87 38.65
N GLY A 9 -11.59 -43.38 38.51
CA GLY A 9 -12.45 -43.09 39.67
C GLY A 9 -12.85 -41.61 39.88
N GLY A 10 -14.11 -41.31 39.68
CA GLY A 10 -14.85 -40.48 40.62
C GLY A 10 -15.43 -39.15 40.13
N ASP A 11 -16.64 -39.24 39.76
CA ASP A 11 -17.78 -38.34 40.06
C ASP A 11 -17.85 -36.87 39.57
N ASP A 12 -18.76 -36.70 38.69
CA ASP A 12 -19.86 -35.72 38.60
C ASP A 12 -19.58 -34.23 38.85
N ALA A 13 -19.80 -33.50 37.87
CA ALA A 13 -20.72 -32.38 37.76
C ALA A 13 -20.23 -31.25 36.82
N LEU A 14 -21.12 -30.85 35.97
CA LEU A 14 -21.14 -29.58 35.23
C LEU A 14 -20.22 -29.48 34.01
N ASN A 15 -20.62 -30.23 32.99
CA ASN A 15 -20.21 -29.91 31.62
C ASN A 15 -21.48 -29.54 30.84
N GLN A 16 -21.93 -28.31 30.97
CA GLN A 16 -22.92 -27.74 30.06
C GLN A 16 -22.17 -26.99 28.95
N THR A 17 -21.83 -27.71 27.93
CA THR A 17 -21.46 -27.15 26.64
C THR A 17 -22.73 -26.56 26.00
N VAL A 18 -22.81 -25.25 25.92
CA VAL A 18 -23.83 -24.55 25.12
C VAL A 18 -23.34 -24.57 23.68
N PRO A 19 -24.04 -25.21 22.75
CA PRO A 19 -23.68 -25.12 21.34
C PRO A 19 -24.11 -23.76 20.80
N PHE A 20 -23.15 -22.96 20.41
CA PHE A 20 -23.42 -21.76 19.61
C PHE A 20 -23.85 -22.18 18.21
N CYS A 21 -25.15 -22.33 18.01
CA CYS A 21 -25.73 -22.43 16.68
C CYS A 21 -25.93 -21.02 16.13
N TYR A 22 -25.12 -20.65 15.16
CA TYR A 22 -25.34 -19.44 14.37
C TYR A 22 -26.45 -19.75 13.37
N SER A 23 -27.66 -19.29 13.65
CA SER A 23 -28.75 -19.29 12.68
C SER A 23 -28.95 -17.85 12.16
N PRO A 24 -28.89 -17.64 10.84
CA PRO A 24 -28.98 -16.28 10.29
C PRO A 24 -30.43 -15.82 10.02
N ASN A 25 -31.37 -16.17 10.87
CA ASN A 25 -32.75 -15.69 10.75
C ASN A 25 -33.32 -15.36 12.14
N VAL A 26 -32.91 -14.22 12.69
CA VAL A 26 -33.66 -13.63 13.80
C VAL A 26 -34.60 -12.60 13.18
N LEU A 27 -35.78 -13.07 12.84
CA LEU A 27 -36.94 -12.19 12.69
C LEU A 27 -37.22 -11.62 14.08
N PHE A 28 -37.00 -10.33 14.26
CA PHE A 28 -37.44 -9.60 15.41
C PHE A 28 -39.00 -9.60 15.40
N HIS A 29 -39.56 -10.53 16.13
CA HIS A 29 -40.95 -10.40 16.55
C HIS A 29 -40.97 -9.54 17.81
N SER A 30 -41.09 -8.24 17.63
CA SER A 30 -41.55 -7.34 18.68
C SER A 30 -43.04 -7.54 18.76
N SER A 31 -43.44 -8.39 19.72
CA SER A 31 -44.83 -8.50 20.11
C SER A 31 -45.20 -7.27 20.99
N HIS A 32 -45.26 -6.10 20.41
CA HIS A 32 -46.12 -5.05 20.89
C HIS A 32 -47.43 -5.22 20.16
N ASP A 33 -48.47 -5.49 20.95
CA ASP A 33 -49.87 -5.60 20.63
C ASP A 33 -50.32 -4.33 19.88
N LEU A 34 -50.01 -4.25 18.61
CA LEU A 34 -50.64 -3.26 17.73
C LEU A 34 -51.97 -3.83 17.28
N ARG A 35 -52.90 -4.00 18.25
CA ARG A 35 -54.32 -3.98 17.94
C ARG A 35 -54.73 -2.54 17.62
N HIS A 36 -54.04 -1.95 16.66
CA HIS A 36 -54.68 -0.86 15.94
C HIS A 36 -55.57 -1.53 14.92
N THR A 37 -56.82 -1.64 15.29
CA THR A 37 -57.92 -1.75 14.38
C THR A 37 -57.61 -0.97 13.12
N ALA A 38 -57.38 -1.67 12.06
CA ALA A 38 -57.44 -1.10 10.72
C ALA A 38 -58.90 -0.63 10.54
N VAL A 39 -59.15 0.57 10.97
CA VAL A 39 -60.30 1.30 10.48
C VAL A 39 -59.97 1.50 9.01
N MET A 40 -60.52 0.63 8.18
CA MET A 40 -60.68 0.96 6.78
C MET A 40 -61.53 2.21 6.76
N ASN A 41 -60.89 3.38 6.70
CA ASN A 41 -61.58 4.61 6.33
C ASN A 41 -61.98 4.42 4.87
N THR A 42 -63.16 3.84 4.71
CA THR A 42 -63.84 3.92 3.45
C THR A 42 -64.05 5.41 3.18
N LEU A 43 -63.44 5.88 2.13
CA LEU A 43 -63.63 7.24 1.66
C LEU A 43 -65.15 7.50 1.58
N PRO A 44 -65.65 8.58 2.19
CA PRO A 44 -67.06 8.89 2.07
C PRO A 44 -67.44 9.08 0.59
N ASP A 45 -68.64 8.72 0.25
CA ASP A 45 -69.15 8.91 -1.12
C ASP A 45 -69.24 10.44 -1.37
N LEU A 46 -68.23 10.94 -2.09
CA LEU A 46 -68.08 12.37 -2.36
C LEU A 46 -69.28 12.97 -3.11
N SER A 47 -70.11 12.14 -3.77
CA SER A 47 -71.29 12.60 -4.52
C SER A 47 -72.46 12.96 -3.62
N GLN A 48 -72.45 12.55 -2.37
CA GLN A 48 -73.54 12.80 -1.40
C GLN A 48 -73.18 13.93 -0.42
N LEU A 49 -72.02 14.53 -0.49
CA LEU A 49 -71.59 15.61 0.46
C LEU A 49 -72.05 16.96 -0.07
N THR A 50 -72.52 17.81 0.87
CA THR A 50 -72.81 19.23 0.58
C THR A 50 -71.48 19.97 0.33
N HIS A 51 -71.55 21.12 -0.30
CA HIS A 51 -70.40 21.94 -0.61
C HIS A 51 -69.57 22.32 0.64
N GLU A 52 -70.25 22.61 1.77
CA GLU A 52 -69.58 22.91 3.07
C GLU A 52 -68.84 21.66 3.60
N GLN A 53 -69.46 20.49 3.51
CA GLN A 53 -68.85 19.24 3.97
C GLN A 53 -67.66 18.87 3.12
N LEU A 54 -67.70 19.13 1.83
CA LEU A 54 -66.55 18.92 0.92
C LEU A 54 -65.36 19.84 1.25
N LEU A 55 -65.66 21.11 1.58
CA LEU A 55 -64.63 22.07 1.97
C LEU A 55 -63.96 21.65 3.32
N GLU A 56 -64.74 21.21 4.26
CA GLU A 56 -64.20 20.75 5.54
C GLU A 56 -63.36 19.45 5.38
N PHE A 57 -63.85 18.54 4.55
CA PHE A 57 -63.11 17.29 4.25
C PHE A 57 -61.77 17.56 3.55
N THR A 58 -61.74 18.46 2.57
CA THR A 58 -60.50 18.86 1.91
C THR A 58 -59.54 19.56 2.85
N ARG A 59 -60.04 20.36 3.80
CA ARG A 59 -59.24 21.01 4.82
C ARG A 59 -58.61 20.00 5.78
N GLN A 60 -59.38 19.01 6.21
CA GLN A 60 -58.87 17.91 7.06
C GLN A 60 -57.83 17.07 6.34
N LEU A 61 -58.06 16.76 5.07
CA LEU A 61 -57.09 15.99 4.24
C LEU A 61 -55.77 16.75 4.06
N ALA A 62 -55.86 18.06 3.84
CA ALA A 62 -54.69 18.92 3.71
C ALA A 62 -53.89 18.98 5.03
N MET A 63 -54.56 19.06 6.18
CA MET A 63 -53.87 19.03 7.48
C MET A 63 -53.19 17.67 7.73
N GLN A 64 -53.88 16.57 7.42
CA GLN A 64 -53.31 15.23 7.55
C GLN A 64 -52.11 15.04 6.64
N HIS A 65 -52.20 15.52 5.40
CA HIS A 65 -51.10 15.44 4.44
C HIS A 65 -49.87 16.22 4.93
N GLN A 66 -50.10 17.41 5.48
CA GLN A 66 -49.02 18.25 6.05
C GLN A 66 -48.36 17.55 7.25
N SER A 67 -49.14 17.03 8.18
CA SER A 67 -48.63 16.30 9.35
C SER A 67 -47.84 15.05 8.94
N LEU A 68 -48.32 14.33 7.93
CA LEU A 68 -47.62 13.15 7.39
C LEU A 68 -46.28 13.54 6.72
N ALA A 69 -46.26 14.65 5.98
CA ALA A 69 -45.06 15.17 5.36
C ALA A 69 -44.01 15.58 6.40
N GLU A 70 -44.44 16.25 7.48
CA GLU A 70 -43.55 16.62 8.60
C GLU A 70 -42.98 15.38 9.29
N SER A 71 -43.81 14.37 9.56
CA SER A 71 -43.39 13.11 10.17
C SER A 71 -42.39 12.35 9.26
N ASN A 72 -42.66 12.31 7.95
CA ASN A 72 -41.74 11.68 7.00
C ASN A 72 -40.38 12.39 6.98
N GLN A 73 -40.38 13.71 7.04
CA GLN A 73 -39.14 14.50 7.09
C GLN A 73 -38.31 14.22 8.36
N GLU A 74 -39.00 14.06 9.50
CA GLU A 74 -38.35 13.69 10.77
C GLU A 74 -37.78 12.28 10.71
N LEU A 75 -38.52 11.33 10.11
CA LEU A 75 -38.08 9.96 9.93
C LEU A 75 -36.85 9.90 9.00
N GLU A 76 -36.82 10.67 7.92
CA GLU A 76 -35.67 10.75 7.01
C GLU A 76 -34.44 11.27 7.75
N LYS A 77 -34.57 12.32 8.56
CA LYS A 77 -33.44 12.84 9.36
C LYS A 77 -32.96 11.81 10.37
N SER A 78 -33.87 11.10 11.03
CA SER A 78 -33.51 10.04 11.97
C SER A 78 -32.81 8.89 11.28
N ASN A 79 -33.25 8.48 10.10
CA ASN A 79 -32.61 7.43 9.31
C ASN A 79 -31.19 7.82 8.90
N GLN A 80 -30.99 9.06 8.44
CA GLN A 80 -29.67 9.57 8.09
C GLN A 80 -28.72 9.55 9.31
N GLN A 81 -29.20 9.91 10.48
CA GLN A 81 -28.41 9.84 11.72
C GLN A 81 -28.07 8.40 12.11
N LEU A 82 -29.01 7.49 11.94
CA LEU A 82 -28.79 6.07 12.22
C LEU A 82 -27.77 5.47 11.24
N ASP A 83 -27.86 5.78 9.96
CA ASP A 83 -26.91 5.33 8.97
C ASP A 83 -25.48 5.81 9.28
N ALA A 84 -25.33 7.07 9.67
CA ALA A 84 -24.03 7.62 10.08
C ALA A 84 -23.47 6.89 11.31
N LYS A 85 -24.34 6.57 12.30
CA LYS A 85 -23.94 5.81 13.49
C LYS A 85 -23.53 4.36 13.12
N VAL A 86 -24.27 3.73 12.22
CA VAL A 86 -23.96 2.36 11.75
C VAL A 86 -22.61 2.34 11.06
N GLN A 87 -22.34 3.32 10.19
CA GLN A 87 -21.04 3.44 9.53
C GLN A 87 -19.90 3.61 10.54
N HIS A 88 -20.07 4.52 11.50
CA HIS A 88 -19.08 4.75 12.55
C HIS A 88 -18.79 3.50 13.38
N LEU A 89 -19.84 2.79 13.79
CA LEU A 89 -19.71 1.55 14.57
C LEU A 89 -19.07 0.43 13.75
N SER A 90 -19.38 0.36 12.47
CA SER A 90 -18.79 -0.63 11.56
C SER A 90 -17.26 -0.45 11.47
N ILE A 91 -16.79 0.79 11.30
CA ILE A 91 -15.35 1.12 11.24
C ILE A 91 -14.67 0.81 12.58
N LEU A 92 -15.30 1.16 13.70
CA LEU A 92 -14.81 0.85 15.04
C LEU A 92 -14.68 -0.67 15.26
N THR A 93 -15.67 -1.42 14.81
CA THR A 93 -15.67 -2.89 14.91
C THR A 93 -14.51 -3.48 14.10
N GLN A 94 -14.29 -3.01 12.87
CA GLN A 94 -13.16 -3.45 12.05
C GLN A 94 -11.82 -3.16 12.72
N LYS A 95 -11.67 -1.98 13.32
CA LYS A 95 -10.47 -1.62 14.07
C LYS A 95 -10.22 -2.59 15.22
N TYR A 96 -11.23 -2.85 16.04
CA TYR A 96 -11.10 -3.76 17.19
C TYR A 96 -10.89 -5.23 16.77
N GLU A 97 -11.54 -5.67 15.71
CA GLU A 97 -11.32 -7.03 15.15
C GLU A 97 -9.86 -7.20 14.70
N HIS A 98 -9.31 -6.17 14.09
CA HIS A 98 -7.93 -6.14 13.62
C HIS A 98 -6.94 -6.15 14.80
N GLU A 99 -7.15 -5.30 15.80
CA GLU A 99 -6.35 -5.28 17.04
C GLU A 99 -6.42 -6.63 17.79
N LEU A 100 -7.60 -7.23 17.81
CA LEU A 100 -7.83 -8.54 18.45
C LEU A 100 -7.12 -9.68 17.68
N ALA A 101 -7.13 -9.60 16.35
CA ALA A 101 -6.40 -10.57 15.50
C ALA A 101 -4.90 -10.48 15.75
N LEU A 102 -4.36 -9.26 15.88
CA LEU A 102 -2.97 -9.03 16.25
C LEU A 102 -2.63 -9.58 17.64
N PHE A 103 -3.48 -9.30 18.61
CA PHE A 103 -3.31 -9.79 19.99
C PHE A 103 -3.32 -11.32 20.04
N LYS A 104 -4.25 -11.94 19.31
CA LYS A 104 -4.33 -13.40 19.19
C LYS A 104 -3.08 -13.98 18.52
N LYS A 105 -2.60 -13.32 17.46
CA LYS A 105 -1.38 -13.74 16.75
C LYS A 105 -0.15 -13.64 17.66
N HIS A 106 -0.01 -12.55 18.41
CA HIS A 106 1.09 -12.39 19.39
C HIS A 106 1.04 -13.39 20.52
N LYS A 107 -0.16 -13.73 21.00
CA LYS A 107 -0.33 -14.61 22.17
C LYS A 107 -0.31 -16.10 21.80
N PHE A 108 -0.76 -16.48 20.60
CA PHE A 108 -0.98 -17.87 20.21
C PHE A 108 -0.14 -18.34 19.02
N ALA A 109 0.71 -17.49 18.45
CA ALA A 109 1.66 -17.91 17.42
C ALA A 109 2.61 -18.94 18.04
N GLN A 110 2.54 -20.16 17.56
CA GLN A 110 3.44 -21.21 18.02
C GLN A 110 4.89 -20.83 17.70
N LYS A 111 5.76 -21.04 18.66
CA LYS A 111 7.19 -20.68 18.61
C LYS A 111 8.02 -21.50 17.61
N ASN A 112 7.40 -22.17 16.64
CA ASN A 112 8.08 -23.15 15.78
C ASN A 112 8.30 -22.75 14.32
N GLU A 113 8.11 -21.48 13.98
CA GLU A 113 8.57 -20.99 12.69
C GLU A 113 9.60 -19.92 12.92
N HIS A 114 10.83 -20.16 12.47
CA HIS A 114 11.88 -19.15 12.43
C HIS A 114 11.51 -18.10 11.37
N LEU A 115 10.56 -17.23 11.70
CA LEU A 115 10.34 -16.02 10.94
C LEU A 115 11.55 -15.12 11.18
N THR A 116 12.23 -14.73 10.12
CA THR A 116 13.32 -13.77 10.23
C THR A 116 12.78 -12.42 10.73
N ALA A 117 13.60 -11.68 11.44
CA ALA A 117 13.24 -10.36 11.97
C ALA A 117 12.67 -9.44 10.87
N LYS A 118 13.14 -9.59 9.63
CA LYS A 118 12.63 -8.84 8.46
C LYS A 118 11.17 -9.18 8.10
N GLN A 119 10.76 -10.43 8.28
CA GLN A 119 9.38 -10.85 7.98
C GLN A 119 8.39 -10.35 9.03
N ILE A 120 8.81 -10.27 10.28
CA ILE A 120 7.98 -9.72 11.36
C ILE A 120 7.75 -8.21 11.12
N HIS A 121 8.80 -7.48 10.74
CA HIS A 121 8.71 -6.04 10.45
C HIS A 121 7.71 -5.70 9.33
N LEU A 122 7.71 -6.47 8.26
CA LEU A 122 6.83 -6.23 7.11
C LEU A 122 5.34 -6.37 7.45
N TRP A 123 5.03 -7.31 8.36
CA TRP A 123 3.64 -7.54 8.82
C TRP A 123 3.15 -6.44 9.78
N ASP A 124 4.03 -5.97 10.65
CA ASP A 124 3.69 -4.88 11.58
C ASP A 124 3.42 -3.57 10.83
N GLU A 125 4.20 -3.28 9.80
CA GLU A 125 4.08 -2.05 9.01
C GLU A 125 2.74 -1.97 8.27
N ALA A 126 2.31 -3.05 7.63
CA ALA A 126 1.03 -3.10 6.91
C ALA A 126 -0.16 -2.84 7.83
N VAL A 127 -0.11 -3.43 9.03
CA VAL A 127 -1.16 -3.27 10.05
C VAL A 127 -1.25 -1.83 10.56
N GLU A 128 -0.12 -1.18 10.73
CA GLU A 128 -0.07 0.20 11.24
C GLU A 128 -0.56 1.23 10.22
N GLU A 129 -0.33 0.97 8.94
CA GLU A 129 -0.90 1.78 7.85
C GLU A 129 -2.42 1.66 7.83
N ASP A 130 -2.94 0.46 8.05
CA ASP A 130 -4.38 0.18 8.11
C ASP A 130 -5.04 0.92 9.28
N ILE A 131 -4.42 0.89 10.47
CA ILE A 131 -4.93 1.61 11.65
C ILE A 131 -4.94 3.13 11.37
N ALA A 132 -3.88 3.67 10.75
CA ALA A 132 -3.80 5.10 10.41
C ALA A 132 -4.91 5.51 9.41
N ALA A 133 -5.21 4.65 8.44
CA ALA A 133 -6.29 4.90 7.47
C ALA A 133 -7.66 4.92 8.14
N VAL A 134 -7.90 4.00 9.08
CA VAL A 134 -9.15 3.94 9.86
C VAL A 134 -9.29 5.16 10.78
N ASP A 135 -8.21 5.58 11.44
CA ASP A 135 -8.21 6.78 12.30
C ASP A 135 -8.52 8.04 11.48
N LEU A 136 -7.98 8.15 10.28
CA LEU A 136 -8.27 9.27 9.36
C LEU A 136 -9.75 9.32 8.99
N GLU A 137 -10.35 8.18 8.70
CA GLU A 137 -11.78 8.09 8.35
C GLU A 137 -12.66 8.43 9.57
N LEU A 138 -12.27 7.97 10.76
CA LEU A 138 -12.95 8.33 12.02
C LEU A 138 -12.84 9.83 12.30
N GLU A 139 -11.70 10.45 12.02
CA GLU A 139 -11.53 11.91 12.15
C GLU A 139 -12.45 12.66 11.19
N ARG A 140 -12.60 12.19 9.94
CA ARG A 140 -13.53 12.77 8.95
C ARG A 140 -14.99 12.65 9.42
N LEU A 141 -15.40 11.47 9.84
CA LEU A 141 -16.77 11.22 10.31
C LEU A 141 -17.10 12.01 11.59
N ASN A 142 -16.12 12.27 12.46
CA ASN A 142 -16.29 13.09 13.65
C ASN A 142 -16.33 14.59 13.32
N ALA A 143 -15.59 15.02 12.30
CA ALA A 143 -15.64 16.40 11.81
C ALA A 143 -17.03 16.73 11.25
N ASP A 144 -17.61 15.80 10.50
CA ASP A 144 -18.97 15.96 9.93
C ASP A 144 -20.06 16.04 11.00
N LYS A 145 -19.82 15.47 12.20
CA LYS A 145 -20.82 15.49 13.31
C LYS A 145 -20.83 16.78 14.10
N THR A 146 -19.75 17.54 14.10
CA THR A 146 -19.70 18.80 14.86
C THR A 146 -20.44 19.95 14.16
N ASP A 147 -20.77 19.78 12.87
CA ASP A 147 -21.45 20.82 12.11
C ASP A 147 -23.01 20.79 12.20
N ALA A 148 -23.57 19.84 12.95
CA ALA A 148 -25.04 19.67 13.04
C ALA A 148 -25.71 20.53 14.11
N VAL A 149 -24.98 21.38 14.82
CA VAL A 149 -25.59 22.31 15.81
C VAL A 149 -25.42 23.74 15.29
N THR A 150 -26.52 24.16 14.70
CA THR A 150 -26.94 25.54 14.43
C THR A 150 -26.03 26.68 14.90
N HIS A 151 -25.36 27.29 13.98
CA HIS A 151 -25.20 28.74 13.82
C HIS A 151 -24.61 28.97 12.40
N LYS A 152 -25.06 30.00 11.72
CA LYS A 152 -24.42 30.46 10.48
C LYS A 152 -22.89 30.52 10.71
N ALA A 153 -22.23 29.41 10.51
CA ALA A 153 -20.80 29.33 10.65
C ALA A 153 -20.19 30.00 9.43
N THR A 154 -19.60 31.15 9.62
CA THR A 154 -18.45 31.53 8.83
C THR A 154 -17.61 30.27 8.69
N VAL A 155 -17.33 29.86 7.46
CA VAL A 155 -16.44 28.74 7.14
C VAL A 155 -15.10 29.05 7.81
N ASN A 156 -14.93 28.54 9.02
CA ASN A 156 -13.63 28.58 9.68
C ASN A 156 -12.71 27.65 8.93
N LYS A 157 -11.93 28.20 8.01
CA LYS A 157 -10.79 27.50 7.43
C LYS A 157 -9.99 26.92 8.59
N PRO A 158 -9.60 25.65 8.55
CA PRO A 158 -8.83 25.05 9.62
C PRO A 158 -7.65 25.95 9.96
N LYS A 159 -7.58 26.44 11.17
CA LYS A 159 -6.48 27.29 11.62
C LYS A 159 -5.22 26.43 11.70
N ARG A 160 -4.21 26.82 10.94
CA ARG A 160 -2.89 26.20 11.05
C ARG A 160 -2.46 26.29 12.51
N ARG A 161 -2.01 25.19 13.08
CA ARG A 161 -1.29 25.23 14.37
C ARG A 161 0.00 26.02 14.17
N LEU A 162 0.21 26.99 15.03
CA LEU A 162 1.44 27.77 15.03
C LEU A 162 2.61 26.85 15.39
N LEU A 163 3.74 27.06 14.72
CA LEU A 163 4.97 26.35 15.05
C LEU A 163 5.46 26.82 16.43
N PRO A 164 6.03 25.90 17.25
CA PRO A 164 6.46 26.28 18.61
C PRO A 164 7.51 27.40 18.61
N ASP A 165 7.37 28.34 19.56
CA ASP A 165 8.23 29.52 19.65
C ASP A 165 9.67 29.19 20.05
N HIS A 166 9.90 28.03 20.72
CA HIS A 166 11.22 27.63 21.14
C HIS A 166 12.15 27.17 20.00
N LEU A 167 11.59 27.00 18.78
CA LEU A 167 12.38 26.56 17.63
C LEU A 167 13.34 27.67 17.17
N HIS A 168 14.58 27.27 16.87
CA HIS A 168 15.52 28.17 16.20
C HIS A 168 14.90 28.71 14.92
N THR A 169 14.87 30.02 14.77
CA THR A 169 14.21 30.68 13.64
C THR A 169 15.25 31.35 12.75
N ILE A 170 15.20 31.01 11.47
CA ILE A 170 15.98 31.69 10.42
C ILE A 170 15.01 32.59 9.66
N ARG A 171 15.29 33.91 9.66
CA ARG A 171 14.46 34.89 8.95
C ARG A 171 15.07 35.12 7.56
N ILE A 172 14.25 34.89 6.52
CA ILE A 172 14.63 35.09 5.11
C ILE A 172 13.72 36.18 4.53
N GLU A 173 14.30 37.28 4.11
CA GLU A 173 13.55 38.40 3.55
C GLU A 173 13.49 38.30 2.01
N HIS A 174 12.29 38.43 1.47
CA HIS A 174 12.03 38.45 0.04
C HIS A 174 11.58 39.87 -0.33
N GLU A 175 12.50 40.64 -0.83
CA GLU A 175 12.23 42.02 -1.25
C GLU A 175 12.07 42.09 -2.77
N PRO A 176 11.31 43.05 -3.30
CA PRO A 176 11.20 43.21 -4.73
C PRO A 176 12.55 43.61 -5.35
N ALA A 177 12.78 43.20 -6.61
CA ALA A 177 14.03 43.47 -7.34
C ALA A 177 14.34 44.94 -7.47
N SER A 178 13.32 45.80 -7.42
CA SER A 178 13.47 47.25 -7.43
C SER A 178 12.49 47.89 -6.45
N THR A 179 12.95 48.87 -5.70
CA THR A 179 12.13 49.73 -4.84
C THR A 179 11.67 51.00 -5.55
N GLN A 180 11.88 51.10 -6.89
CA GLN A 180 11.33 52.18 -7.72
C GLN A 180 10.06 51.72 -8.42
N CYS A 181 9.02 52.54 -8.36
CA CYS A 181 7.77 52.34 -9.10
C CYS A 181 8.00 52.65 -10.56
N SER A 182 7.15 52.12 -11.45
CA SER A 182 7.14 52.43 -12.87
C SER A 182 6.93 53.92 -13.18
N CYS A 183 6.35 54.68 -12.24
CA CYS A 183 6.21 56.13 -12.32
C CYS A 183 7.47 56.92 -11.94
N GLY A 184 8.57 56.22 -11.55
CA GLY A 184 9.84 56.82 -11.14
C GLY A 184 9.99 57.16 -9.65
N CYS A 185 8.92 56.95 -8.85
CA CYS A 185 8.92 57.27 -7.42
C CYS A 185 9.47 56.12 -6.58
N GLN A 186 9.95 56.44 -5.40
CA GLN A 186 10.40 55.43 -4.42
C GLN A 186 9.22 54.77 -3.74
N LEU A 187 9.20 53.44 -3.67
CA LEU A 187 8.20 52.67 -2.95
C LEU A 187 8.43 52.73 -1.43
N ARG A 188 7.35 52.85 -0.67
CA ARG A 188 7.38 52.83 0.80
C ARG A 188 6.86 51.47 1.31
N ARG A 189 7.58 50.86 2.23
CA ARG A 189 7.16 49.58 2.87
C ARG A 189 5.99 49.88 3.81
N ILE A 190 4.84 49.23 3.60
CA ILE A 190 3.62 49.44 4.39
C ILE A 190 3.30 48.26 5.32
N GLY A 191 4.03 47.15 5.16
CA GLY A 191 3.83 45.98 5.99
C GLY A 191 4.63 44.79 5.48
N GLU A 192 4.39 43.63 6.08
CA GLU A 192 5.03 42.39 5.66
C GLU A 192 4.07 41.21 5.86
N ASP A 193 4.20 40.18 5.03
CA ASP A 193 3.56 38.89 5.20
C ASP A 193 4.62 37.89 5.58
N ILE A 194 4.39 37.18 6.69
CA ILE A 194 5.31 36.16 7.23
C ILE A 194 4.73 34.78 6.95
N SER A 195 5.51 33.94 6.28
CA SER A 195 5.18 32.52 6.09
C SER A 195 6.29 31.68 6.75
N GLU A 196 5.90 30.69 7.55
CA GLU A 196 6.84 29.84 8.26
C GLU A 196 6.94 28.47 7.61
N LYS A 197 8.15 27.94 7.49
CA LYS A 197 8.46 26.58 7.03
C LYS A 197 9.19 25.83 8.15
N LEU A 198 8.76 24.61 8.40
CA LEU A 198 9.43 23.74 9.36
C LEU A 198 10.52 22.95 8.63
N HIS A 199 11.74 23.09 9.10
CA HIS A 199 12.93 22.40 8.58
C HIS A 199 13.42 21.35 9.56
N PHE A 200 14.11 20.35 9.04
CA PHE A 200 14.72 19.29 9.80
C PHE A 200 16.18 19.10 9.38
N ARG A 201 17.08 19.20 10.34
CA ARG A 201 18.43 18.64 10.24
C ARG A 201 18.51 17.45 11.19
N PRO A 202 19.29 16.41 10.90
CA PRO A 202 19.32 15.27 11.80
C PRO A 202 19.43 15.70 13.27
N ALA A 203 18.47 15.24 14.08
CA ALA A 203 18.31 15.53 15.51
C ALA A 203 17.85 16.97 15.86
N GLN A 204 17.51 17.82 14.87
CA GLN A 204 17.08 19.19 15.19
C GLN A 204 16.00 19.71 14.23
N PHE A 205 14.88 20.17 14.78
CA PHE A 205 13.89 20.96 14.05
C PHE A 205 14.21 22.45 14.19
N TYR A 206 13.98 23.21 13.13
CA TYR A 206 14.05 24.66 13.15
C TYR A 206 12.99 25.22 12.21
N LYS A 207 12.64 26.47 12.35
CA LYS A 207 11.66 27.12 11.46
C LYS A 207 12.31 28.23 10.66
N GLU A 208 11.98 28.27 9.37
CA GLU A 208 12.30 29.40 8.51
C GLU A 208 11.08 30.30 8.39
N GLN A 209 11.27 31.58 8.65
CA GLN A 209 10.26 32.60 8.43
C GLN A 209 10.56 33.33 7.13
N HIS A 210 9.71 33.12 6.13
CA HIS A 210 9.79 33.83 4.87
C HIS A 210 8.96 35.09 4.98
N VAL A 211 9.67 36.24 5.06
CA VAL A 211 9.07 37.54 5.27
C VAL A 211 9.03 38.29 3.93
N ARG A 212 7.84 38.67 3.50
CA ARG A 212 7.62 39.40 2.25
C ARG A 212 7.11 40.79 2.58
N GLY A 213 7.97 41.79 2.38
CA GLY A 213 7.61 43.19 2.55
C GLY A 213 6.48 43.62 1.58
N LYS A 214 5.56 44.40 2.08
CA LYS A 214 4.52 45.06 1.26
C LYS A 214 4.95 46.49 1.01
N TRP A 215 5.07 46.86 -0.24
CA TRP A 215 5.58 48.14 -0.69
C TRP A 215 4.50 48.89 -1.47
N VAL A 216 4.33 50.16 -1.19
CA VAL A 216 3.34 50.99 -1.89
C VAL A 216 4.04 52.23 -2.45
N CYS A 217 3.58 52.69 -3.60
CA CYS A 217 3.96 53.99 -4.16
C CYS A 217 2.94 55.03 -3.71
N ASP A 218 3.40 56.02 -2.94
CA ASP A 218 2.52 57.07 -2.43
C ASP A 218 1.98 58.04 -3.54
N GLN A 219 2.49 57.93 -4.76
CA GLN A 219 2.04 58.76 -5.89
C GLN A 219 0.96 58.08 -6.74
N CYS A 220 1.05 56.77 -6.97
CA CYS A 220 0.13 56.04 -7.85
C CYS A 220 -0.56 54.87 -7.17
N ASP A 221 -0.37 54.71 -5.86
CA ASP A 221 -0.98 53.66 -5.03
C ASP A 221 -0.69 52.24 -5.50
N THR A 222 0.32 52.04 -6.35
CA THR A 222 0.71 50.71 -6.82
C THR A 222 1.30 49.90 -5.67
N LEU A 223 0.70 48.72 -5.40
CA LEU A 223 1.17 47.76 -4.39
C LEU A 223 2.14 46.75 -5.02
N THR A 224 3.32 46.62 -4.48
CA THR A 224 4.32 45.61 -4.90
C THR A 224 4.70 44.71 -3.76
N GLN A 225 4.72 43.42 -4.02
CA GLN A 225 5.15 42.39 -3.05
C GLN A 225 5.83 41.27 -3.82
N GLN A 226 6.97 40.78 -3.31
CA GLN A 226 7.68 39.62 -3.88
C GLN A 226 6.82 38.35 -3.78
N ALA A 227 6.78 37.56 -4.84
CA ALA A 227 6.09 36.29 -4.84
C ALA A 227 6.80 35.29 -3.89
N MET A 228 6.04 34.40 -3.28
CA MET A 228 6.62 33.30 -2.50
C MET A 228 7.33 32.33 -3.44
N PRO A 229 8.55 31.87 -3.10
CA PRO A 229 9.18 30.79 -3.89
C PRO A 229 8.29 29.55 -3.99
N ALA A 230 8.40 28.84 -5.10
CA ALA A 230 7.68 27.58 -5.30
C ALA A 230 8.17 26.51 -4.34
N TYR A 231 7.25 25.73 -3.81
CA TYR A 231 7.53 24.62 -2.90
C TYR A 231 6.84 23.37 -3.41
N VAL A 232 7.37 22.21 -3.03
CA VAL A 232 6.80 20.89 -3.38
C VAL A 232 5.32 20.82 -2.99
N ILE A 233 4.99 21.36 -1.80
CA ILE A 233 3.59 21.44 -1.34
C ILE A 233 3.26 22.92 -1.14
N ASP A 234 2.45 23.46 -2.04
CA ASP A 234 1.99 24.86 -1.95
C ASP A 234 1.30 25.13 -0.62
N LYS A 235 1.68 26.23 0.02
CA LYS A 235 1.13 26.67 1.30
C LYS A 235 1.35 25.64 2.45
N GLY A 236 2.17 24.60 2.21
CA GLY A 236 2.56 23.63 3.23
C GLY A 236 3.53 24.21 4.25
N ILE A 237 3.59 23.60 5.44
CA ILE A 237 4.56 23.98 6.49
C ILE A 237 5.88 23.21 6.35
N ALA A 238 5.89 22.10 5.60
CA ALA A 238 7.07 21.25 5.45
C ALA A 238 8.03 21.86 4.42
N SER A 239 9.29 21.90 4.77
CA SER A 239 10.37 22.19 3.83
C SER A 239 10.68 20.94 2.98
N PRO A 240 11.36 21.09 1.83
CA PRO A 240 11.81 19.93 1.05
C PRO A 240 12.67 18.95 1.86
N GLU A 241 13.48 19.45 2.79
CA GLU A 241 14.33 18.62 3.66
C GLU A 241 13.50 17.76 4.61
N LEU A 242 12.43 18.32 5.17
CA LEU A 242 11.54 17.57 6.06
C LEU A 242 10.75 16.52 5.25
N LEU A 243 10.27 16.88 4.07
CA LEU A 243 9.58 15.93 3.18
C LEU A 243 10.51 14.78 2.79
N SER A 244 11.74 15.07 2.41
CA SER A 244 12.76 14.06 2.08
C SER A 244 13.04 13.15 3.27
N HIS A 245 13.16 13.72 4.47
CA HIS A 245 13.40 12.94 5.69
C HIS A 245 12.23 11.97 5.96
N VAL A 246 10.98 12.42 5.81
CA VAL A 246 9.79 11.59 6.02
C VAL A 246 9.77 10.42 5.02
N LEU A 247 10.05 10.71 3.74
CA LEU A 247 10.08 9.69 2.67
C LEU A 247 11.20 8.67 2.88
N VAL A 248 12.44 9.13 3.11
CA VAL A 248 13.59 8.25 3.32
C VAL A 248 13.36 7.37 4.55
N SER A 249 12.92 7.98 5.65
CA SER A 249 12.64 7.24 6.88
C SER A 249 11.59 6.15 6.66
N LYS A 250 10.55 6.43 5.86
CA LYS A 250 9.49 5.45 5.62
C LYS A 250 9.95 4.34 4.65
N TYR A 251 10.54 4.70 3.51
CA TYR A 251 10.76 3.75 2.42
C TYR A 251 12.16 3.12 2.42
N ALA A 252 13.18 3.85 2.86
CA ALA A 252 14.55 3.32 2.95
C ALA A 252 14.87 2.75 4.33
N ASP A 253 14.41 3.43 5.41
CA ASP A 253 14.71 3.03 6.79
C ASP A 253 13.59 2.17 7.40
N HIS A 254 12.51 1.91 6.68
CA HIS A 254 11.36 1.12 7.11
C HIS A 254 10.74 1.62 8.43
N LEU A 255 10.71 2.96 8.63
CA LEU A 255 10.18 3.58 9.84
C LEU A 255 8.73 4.05 9.60
N PRO A 256 7.73 3.36 10.16
CA PRO A 256 6.32 3.70 9.93
C PRO A 256 5.97 5.12 10.40
N LEU A 257 4.98 5.74 9.78
CA LEU A 257 4.59 7.14 10.07
C LEU A 257 4.22 7.35 11.53
N TYR A 258 3.59 6.35 12.19
CA TYR A 258 3.24 6.51 13.60
C TYR A 258 4.49 6.60 14.49
N ARG A 259 5.55 5.83 14.17
CA ARG A 259 6.83 5.92 14.90
C ARG A 259 7.52 7.26 14.64
N GLN A 260 7.50 7.72 13.38
CA GLN A 260 8.00 9.05 13.03
C GLN A 260 7.28 10.13 13.84
N ARG A 261 5.93 10.07 13.91
CA ARG A 261 5.14 10.99 14.73
C ARG A 261 5.60 11.01 16.19
N LEU A 262 5.78 9.82 16.79
CA LEU A 262 6.24 9.72 18.18
C LEU A 262 7.64 10.32 18.39
N ILE A 263 8.53 10.14 17.41
CA ILE A 263 9.86 10.75 17.43
C ILE A 263 9.75 12.28 17.42
N TYR A 264 8.90 12.82 16.51
CA TYR A 264 8.69 14.26 16.38
C TYR A 264 8.03 14.85 17.65
N GLN A 265 7.08 14.13 18.24
CA GLN A 265 6.43 14.53 19.50
C GLN A 265 7.46 14.67 20.65
N ARG A 266 8.44 13.76 20.72
CA ARG A 266 9.52 13.89 21.72
C ARG A 266 10.39 15.13 21.50
N ALA A 267 10.45 15.61 20.25
CA ALA A 267 11.13 16.87 19.90
C ALA A 267 10.21 18.11 20.01
N GLY A 268 9.00 17.94 20.56
CA GLY A 268 8.04 19.03 20.76
C GLY A 268 7.22 19.38 19.51
N ILE A 269 7.27 18.58 18.46
CA ILE A 269 6.56 18.83 17.19
C ILE A 269 5.41 17.83 17.05
N ASP A 270 4.19 18.32 17.06
CA ASP A 270 3.01 17.47 16.90
C ASP A 270 2.51 17.51 15.45
N LEU A 271 2.85 16.48 14.68
CA LEU A 271 2.39 16.25 13.32
C LEU A 271 1.45 15.04 13.32
N SER A 272 0.25 15.20 12.78
CA SER A 272 -0.70 14.08 12.70
C SER A 272 -0.24 13.05 11.67
N ARG A 273 -0.67 11.79 11.83
CA ARG A 273 -0.40 10.73 10.84
C ARG A 273 -1.02 11.08 9.49
N SER A 274 -2.20 11.69 9.51
CA SER A 274 -2.89 12.14 8.28
C SER A 274 -2.06 13.19 7.53
N THR A 275 -1.44 14.14 8.26
CA THR A 275 -0.54 15.14 7.67
C THR A 275 0.67 14.47 6.99
N LEU A 276 1.30 13.52 7.69
CA LEU A 276 2.46 12.80 7.15
C LEU A 276 2.07 11.96 5.92
N SER A 277 0.90 11.31 5.95
CA SER A 277 0.38 10.52 4.83
C SER A 277 0.04 11.41 3.62
N ASP A 278 -0.59 12.57 3.85
CA ASP A 278 -0.88 13.54 2.78
C ASP A 278 0.42 14.05 2.12
N TRP A 279 1.45 14.32 2.91
CA TRP A 279 2.75 14.74 2.37
C TRP A 279 3.35 13.67 1.46
N ILE A 280 3.29 12.39 1.88
CA ILE A 280 3.78 11.27 1.07
C ILE A 280 3.01 11.18 -0.25
N GLY A 281 1.68 11.25 -0.19
CA GLY A 281 0.84 11.20 -1.40
C GLY A 281 1.17 12.33 -2.38
N ARG A 282 1.31 13.55 -1.88
CA ARG A 282 1.66 14.72 -2.72
C ARG A 282 3.07 14.60 -3.31
N CYS A 283 4.04 14.18 -2.49
CA CYS A 283 5.41 13.94 -2.99
C CYS A 283 5.43 12.84 -4.05
N GLY A 284 4.60 11.80 -3.91
CA GLY A 284 4.46 10.75 -4.92
C GLY A 284 4.03 11.30 -6.27
N VAL A 285 3.05 12.19 -6.29
CA VAL A 285 2.58 12.85 -7.53
C VAL A 285 3.70 13.72 -8.14
N GLU A 286 4.40 14.50 -7.31
CA GLU A 286 5.48 15.37 -7.79
C GLU A 286 6.70 14.58 -8.28
N LEU A 287 6.94 13.37 -7.75
CA LEU A 287 8.04 12.50 -8.16
C LEU A 287 7.69 11.59 -9.35
N GLU A 288 6.41 11.53 -9.77
CA GLU A 288 5.96 10.68 -10.88
C GLU A 288 6.74 10.93 -12.19
N PRO A 289 7.01 12.17 -12.62
CA PRO A 289 7.81 12.38 -13.83
C PRO A 289 9.22 11.78 -13.73
N LEU A 290 9.82 11.81 -12.54
CA LEU A 290 11.13 11.21 -12.30
C LEU A 290 11.05 9.68 -12.35
N ALA A 291 10.00 9.09 -11.79
CA ALA A 291 9.74 7.64 -11.86
C ALA A 291 9.55 7.21 -13.33
N ASN A 292 8.82 7.99 -14.12
CA ASN A 292 8.62 7.71 -15.55
C ASN A 292 9.94 7.80 -16.32
N ALA A 293 10.79 8.77 -16.03
CA ALA A 293 12.14 8.87 -16.63
C ALA A 293 13.00 7.66 -16.24
N LEU A 294 12.90 7.20 -14.99
CA LEU A 294 13.61 6.00 -14.53
C LEU A 294 13.10 4.74 -15.25
N LYS A 295 11.78 4.64 -15.47
CA LYS A 295 11.18 3.56 -16.27
C LYS A 295 11.79 3.51 -17.66
N GLU A 296 11.92 4.67 -18.33
CA GLU A 296 12.53 4.77 -19.65
C GLU A 296 14.00 4.26 -19.63
N VAL A 297 14.77 4.64 -18.62
CA VAL A 297 16.16 4.20 -18.45
C VAL A 297 16.23 2.65 -18.31
N VAL A 298 15.34 2.06 -17.52
CA VAL A 298 15.27 0.60 -17.35
C VAL A 298 14.89 -0.06 -18.69
N LEU A 299 13.88 0.47 -19.39
CA LEU A 299 13.38 -0.10 -20.66
C LEU A 299 14.35 0.11 -21.83
N GLN A 300 15.37 0.95 -21.71
CA GLN A 300 16.46 1.05 -22.71
C GLN A 300 17.45 -0.13 -22.60
N GLN A 301 17.40 -0.88 -21.51
CA GLN A 301 18.36 -1.98 -21.31
C GLN A 301 17.93 -3.24 -22.07
N ARG A 302 18.91 -3.95 -22.59
CA ARG A 302 18.70 -5.20 -23.34
C ARG A 302 18.31 -6.37 -22.41
N VAL A 303 18.71 -6.33 -21.16
CA VAL A 303 18.44 -7.37 -20.16
C VAL A 303 17.85 -6.70 -18.92
N ILE A 304 16.67 -7.12 -18.50
CA ILE A 304 16.05 -6.64 -17.26
C ILE A 304 15.53 -7.82 -16.44
N HIS A 305 15.54 -7.63 -15.13
CA HIS A 305 14.89 -8.52 -14.17
C HIS A 305 13.43 -8.13 -13.99
N ALA A 306 12.56 -9.10 -13.74
CA ALA A 306 11.17 -8.84 -13.33
C ALA A 306 10.76 -9.81 -12.22
N ASP A 307 10.10 -9.27 -11.21
CA ASP A 307 9.53 -10.06 -10.10
C ASP A 307 8.26 -9.38 -9.60
N GLU A 308 7.38 -10.11 -8.90
CA GLU A 308 6.18 -9.52 -8.33
C GLU A 308 5.92 -10.05 -6.91
N THR A 309 5.71 -9.12 -5.98
CA THR A 309 5.46 -9.40 -4.57
C THR A 309 4.02 -9.02 -4.21
N PRO A 310 3.26 -9.92 -3.56
CA PRO A 310 1.90 -9.58 -3.12
C PRO A 310 1.94 -8.63 -1.93
N VAL A 311 1.06 -7.61 -1.96
CA VAL A 311 0.82 -6.69 -0.85
C VAL A 311 -0.66 -6.71 -0.50
N THR A 312 -0.98 -6.53 0.76
CA THR A 312 -2.38 -6.49 1.21
C THR A 312 -2.94 -5.08 1.06
N ILE A 313 -4.05 -4.95 0.33
CA ILE A 313 -4.78 -3.69 0.18
C ILE A 313 -5.99 -3.73 1.10
N MET A 314 -6.08 -2.76 2.00
CA MET A 314 -7.28 -2.53 2.80
C MET A 314 -8.18 -1.55 2.05
N ARG A 315 -9.34 -2.02 1.57
CA ARG A 315 -10.36 -1.14 0.98
C ARG A 315 -11.24 -0.58 2.08
N MET A 316 -11.32 0.73 2.13
CA MET A 316 -12.26 1.43 3.00
C MET A 316 -13.62 1.48 2.31
N GLY A 317 -14.56 0.93 2.96
CA GLY A 317 -15.95 0.96 2.50
C GLY A 317 -16.53 -0.40 2.29
N UNK A 318 -17.69 -0.38 2.69
CA UNK A 318 -18.59 -1.32 2.72
C UNK A 318 -18.60 -2.74 2.62
N UNK A 319 -18.93 -3.15 2.09
CA UNK A 319 -19.36 -4.41 1.89
C UNK A 319 -18.32 -5.47 1.69
N GLU A 320 -17.23 -5.12 1.28
CA GLU A 320 -16.28 -6.21 1.04
C GLU A 320 -15.45 -6.47 2.30
N LYS A 321 -15.78 -7.51 3.01
CA LYS A 321 -15.15 -7.92 4.29
C LYS A 321 -13.77 -8.58 4.12
N LYS A 322 -13.26 -8.78 2.90
CA LYS A 322 -11.97 -9.47 2.68
C LYS A 322 -10.91 -8.51 2.15
N PRO A 323 -9.72 -8.49 2.73
CA PRO A 323 -8.62 -7.71 2.16
C PRO A 323 -8.31 -8.19 0.74
N LYS A 324 -8.11 -7.26 -0.17
CA LYS A 324 -7.71 -7.55 -1.56
C LYS A 324 -6.19 -7.66 -1.62
N LYS A 325 -5.68 -8.56 -2.42
CA LYS A 325 -4.25 -8.62 -2.74
C LYS A 325 -3.94 -7.72 -3.92
N GLY A 326 -3.07 -6.77 -3.71
CA GLY A 326 -2.38 -6.06 -4.79
C GLY A 326 -0.99 -6.65 -4.97
N TYR A 327 -0.25 -6.13 -5.92
CA TYR A 327 1.09 -6.60 -6.27
C TYR A 327 1.99 -5.42 -6.58
N VAL A 328 3.20 -5.48 -6.05
CA VAL A 328 4.29 -4.60 -6.46
C VAL A 328 5.14 -5.39 -7.44
N TRP A 329 5.22 -4.88 -8.67
CA TRP A 329 6.05 -5.43 -9.73
C TRP A 329 7.37 -4.67 -9.72
N ALA A 330 8.49 -5.38 -9.62
CA ALA A 330 9.81 -4.79 -9.67
C ALA A 330 10.45 -5.09 -11.02
N TYR A 331 10.95 -4.07 -11.70
CA TYR A 331 11.72 -4.20 -12.92
C TYR A 331 13.09 -3.57 -12.68
N ALA A 332 14.15 -4.35 -12.82
CA ALA A 332 15.49 -3.90 -12.45
C ALA A 332 16.51 -4.17 -13.57
N THR A 333 17.49 -3.29 -13.65
CA THR A 333 18.68 -3.54 -14.50
C THR A 333 19.51 -4.66 -13.87
N THR A 334 20.36 -5.32 -14.67
CA THR A 334 21.20 -6.40 -14.15
C THR A 334 22.46 -5.85 -13.45
N GLN A 335 23.10 -6.70 -12.65
CA GLN A 335 24.38 -6.39 -12.00
C GLN A 335 25.50 -6.04 -12.98
N TYR A 336 25.34 -6.40 -14.27
CA TYR A 336 26.32 -6.15 -15.32
C TYR A 336 26.10 -4.82 -16.04
N ASN A 337 25.05 -4.12 -15.69
CA ASN A 337 24.68 -2.86 -16.30
C ASN A 337 25.42 -1.70 -15.59
N PRO A 338 25.94 -0.71 -16.32
CA PRO A 338 26.58 0.44 -15.68
C PRO A 338 25.60 1.30 -14.88
N VAL A 339 24.32 1.31 -15.27
CA VAL A 339 23.26 2.01 -14.53
C VAL A 339 22.51 0.99 -13.69
N GLN A 340 22.63 1.11 -12.38
CA GLN A 340 21.89 0.27 -11.41
C GLN A 340 20.60 0.95 -11.06
N ALA A 341 19.47 0.39 -11.49
CA ALA A 341 18.16 1.01 -11.34
C ALA A 341 17.07 -0.05 -11.12
N VAL A 342 16.09 0.28 -10.29
CA VAL A 342 14.89 -0.52 -10.12
C VAL A 342 13.69 0.42 -10.16
N ILE A 343 12.64 0.01 -10.87
CA ILE A 343 11.36 0.70 -10.90
C ILE A 343 10.29 -0.24 -10.34
N TYR A 344 9.45 0.29 -9.47
CA TYR A 344 8.34 -0.44 -8.87
C TYR A 344 7.03 0.03 -9.50
N ASP A 345 6.22 -0.91 -9.93
CA ASP A 345 4.89 -0.68 -10.49
C ASP A 345 3.87 -1.36 -9.60
N PHE A 346 3.02 -0.56 -8.95
CA PHE A 346 1.97 -1.09 -8.06
C PHE A 346 0.69 -1.35 -8.86
N GLN A 347 0.15 -2.57 -8.73
CA GLN A 347 -1.08 -2.97 -9.41
C GLN A 347 -2.04 -3.65 -8.42
N ASP A 348 -3.33 -3.52 -8.69
CA ASP A 348 -4.39 -4.07 -7.82
C ASP A 348 -4.67 -5.56 -8.05
N SER A 349 -3.91 -6.20 -8.94
CA SER A 349 -4.07 -7.62 -9.28
C SER A 349 -2.76 -8.20 -9.81
N ARG A 350 -2.70 -9.55 -9.89
CA ARG A 350 -1.58 -10.29 -10.50
C ARG A 350 -1.89 -10.63 -11.96
N SER A 351 -2.56 -9.76 -12.70
CA SER A 351 -2.86 -9.99 -14.10
C SER A 351 -1.59 -9.84 -14.96
N GLY A 352 -1.36 -10.76 -15.90
CA GLY A 352 -0.27 -10.65 -16.88
C GLY A 352 -0.39 -9.42 -17.78
N GLN A 353 -1.58 -8.83 -17.88
CA GLN A 353 -1.83 -7.59 -18.61
C GLN A 353 -0.95 -6.45 -18.10
N HIS A 354 -0.71 -6.37 -16.79
CA HIS A 354 0.15 -5.33 -16.21
C HIS A 354 1.60 -5.43 -16.72
N ALA A 355 2.14 -6.66 -16.76
CA ALA A 355 3.46 -6.91 -17.35
C ALA A 355 3.47 -6.59 -18.86
N GLU A 356 2.40 -6.93 -19.56
CA GLU A 356 2.24 -6.63 -20.98
C GLU A 356 2.23 -5.12 -21.25
N GLU A 357 1.49 -4.36 -20.45
CA GLU A 357 1.41 -2.89 -20.55
C GLU A 357 2.74 -2.23 -20.17
N PHE A 358 3.39 -2.70 -19.11
CA PHE A 358 4.68 -2.14 -18.67
C PHE A 358 5.77 -2.35 -19.72
N LEU A 359 5.84 -3.58 -20.29
CA LEU A 359 6.86 -3.98 -21.27
C LEU A 359 6.45 -3.69 -22.71
N ASN A 360 5.40 -2.92 -22.94
CA ASN A 360 4.90 -2.65 -24.29
C ASN A 360 5.99 -1.96 -25.13
N GLY A 361 6.26 -2.53 -26.30
CA GLY A 361 7.30 -2.04 -27.21
C GLY A 361 8.75 -2.40 -26.82
N TRP A 362 8.96 -2.96 -25.64
CA TRP A 362 10.28 -3.38 -25.20
C TRP A 362 10.68 -4.72 -25.84
N GLN A 363 11.95 -4.83 -26.23
CA GLN A 363 12.55 -6.04 -26.80
C GLN A 363 13.83 -6.36 -26.05
N GLY A 364 14.02 -7.64 -25.70
CA GLY A 364 15.22 -8.03 -24.98
C GLY A 364 15.06 -9.32 -24.18
N HIS A 365 15.91 -9.49 -23.18
CA HIS A 365 15.94 -10.66 -22.31
C HIS A 365 15.33 -10.34 -20.96
N LEU A 366 14.24 -11.04 -20.60
CA LEU A 366 13.55 -10.88 -19.32
C LEU A 366 13.99 -12.01 -18.37
N VAL A 367 14.67 -11.65 -17.31
CA VAL A 367 15.08 -12.58 -16.24
C VAL A 367 13.92 -12.65 -15.24
N CYS A 368 13.27 -13.81 -15.14
CA CYS A 368 12.08 -13.95 -14.31
C CYS A 368 11.89 -15.39 -13.81
N ASP A 369 10.93 -15.57 -12.95
CA ASP A 369 10.48 -16.89 -12.51
C ASP A 369 9.51 -17.52 -13.56
N ASP A 370 8.79 -18.59 -13.18
CA ASP A 370 7.85 -19.30 -14.09
C ASP A 370 6.44 -18.68 -14.06
N TYR A 371 6.30 -17.43 -13.70
CA TYR A 371 4.97 -16.82 -13.63
C TYR A 371 4.32 -16.75 -15.03
N SER A 372 3.10 -17.26 -15.10
CA SER A 372 2.36 -17.39 -16.37
C SER A 372 2.03 -16.05 -17.03
N GLY A 373 2.03 -14.94 -16.25
CA GLY A 373 1.72 -13.61 -16.76
C GLY A 373 2.72 -13.08 -17.78
N TYR A 374 3.96 -13.59 -17.77
CA TYR A 374 4.97 -13.19 -18.77
C TYR A 374 4.88 -14.00 -20.06
N LYS A 375 4.17 -15.15 -20.07
CA LYS A 375 4.18 -16.10 -21.20
C LYS A 375 3.64 -15.50 -22.50
N ALA A 376 2.71 -14.56 -22.41
CA ALA A 376 2.15 -13.88 -23.60
C ALA A 376 3.27 -13.11 -24.33
N ARG A 377 4.15 -12.44 -23.61
CA ARG A 377 5.27 -11.67 -24.18
C ARG A 377 6.32 -12.55 -24.86
N PHE A 378 6.53 -13.76 -24.33
CA PHE A 378 7.50 -14.70 -24.92
C PHE A 378 7.00 -15.30 -26.25
N LYS A 379 5.67 -15.37 -26.45
CA LYS A 379 5.09 -15.89 -27.68
C LYS A 379 5.30 -14.97 -28.89
N SER A 380 5.41 -13.67 -28.68
CA SER A 380 5.68 -12.73 -29.78
C SER A 380 7.11 -12.85 -30.34
N GLY A 381 8.03 -13.39 -29.53
CA GLY A 381 9.44 -13.52 -29.92
C GLY A 381 10.28 -12.28 -29.65
N ASP A 382 9.67 -11.16 -29.35
CA ASP A 382 10.36 -9.90 -29.06
C ASP A 382 11.06 -9.94 -27.69
N VAL A 383 10.45 -10.66 -26.74
CA VAL A 383 10.96 -10.82 -25.37
C VAL A 383 11.41 -12.28 -25.20
N ILE A 384 12.68 -12.45 -24.81
CA ILE A 384 13.30 -13.77 -24.64
C ILE A 384 13.38 -14.07 -23.14
N GLU A 385 12.78 -15.20 -22.74
CA GLU A 385 12.77 -15.65 -21.36
C GLU A 385 14.15 -16.09 -20.89
N VAL A 386 14.61 -15.61 -19.74
CA VAL A 386 15.80 -16.12 -19.02
C VAL A 386 15.32 -16.65 -17.67
N GLY A 387 15.58 -17.94 -17.43
CA GLY A 387 15.08 -18.62 -16.24
C GLY A 387 15.92 -18.32 -14.99
N CYS A 388 15.28 -18.45 -13.84
CA CYS A 388 15.91 -18.22 -12.54
C CYS A 388 16.36 -19.55 -11.92
N MET A 389 17.67 -19.79 -11.85
CA MET A 389 18.24 -20.99 -11.22
C MET A 389 17.94 -21.05 -9.72
N ALA A 390 17.79 -19.89 -9.05
CA ALA A 390 17.42 -19.85 -7.63
C ALA A 390 16.04 -20.47 -7.39
N HIS A 391 15.08 -20.25 -8.30
CA HIS A 391 13.75 -20.86 -8.20
C HIS A 391 13.81 -22.39 -8.41
N ALA A 392 14.60 -22.86 -9.35
CA ALA A 392 14.83 -24.30 -9.54
C ALA A 392 15.50 -24.90 -8.28
N ARG A 393 16.53 -24.24 -7.75
CA ARG A 393 17.20 -24.63 -6.50
C ARG A 393 16.25 -24.72 -5.32
N ARG A 394 15.34 -23.72 -5.18
CA ARG A 394 14.38 -23.67 -4.05
C ARG A 394 13.50 -24.92 -4.00
N LYS A 395 13.07 -25.43 -5.15
CA LYS A 395 12.23 -26.65 -5.20
C LYS A 395 12.95 -27.87 -4.67
N PHE A 396 14.24 -28.03 -4.95
CA PHE A 396 15.06 -29.13 -4.39
C PHE A 396 15.38 -28.88 -2.92
N HIS A 397 15.62 -27.63 -2.53
CA HIS A 397 15.90 -27.28 -1.14
C HIS A 397 14.71 -27.61 -0.22
N GLU A 398 13.49 -27.30 -0.64
CA GLU A 398 12.27 -27.63 0.08
C GLU A 398 12.15 -29.16 0.31
N LEU A 399 12.45 -29.97 -0.72
CA LEU A 399 12.44 -31.43 -0.64
C LEU A 399 13.50 -31.96 0.33
N HIS A 400 14.68 -31.37 0.31
CA HIS A 400 15.79 -31.78 1.19
C HIS A 400 15.48 -31.47 2.65
N VAL A 401 14.96 -30.26 2.94
CA VAL A 401 14.63 -29.84 4.31
C VAL A 401 13.45 -30.66 4.88
N THR A 402 12.43 -30.92 4.06
CA THR A 402 11.20 -31.61 4.52
C THR A 402 11.41 -33.13 4.65
N GLY A 403 12.08 -33.75 3.68
CA GLY A 403 12.16 -35.21 3.58
C GLY A 403 13.58 -35.80 3.53
N LYS A 404 14.62 -34.99 3.68
CA LYS A 404 16.03 -35.41 3.57
C LYS A 404 16.29 -36.23 2.29
N SER A 405 15.67 -35.83 1.19
CA SER A 405 15.75 -36.51 -0.10
C SER A 405 17.21 -36.52 -0.63
N GLN A 406 17.78 -37.69 -0.83
CA GLN A 406 19.11 -37.85 -1.43
C GLN A 406 19.16 -37.32 -2.86
N ILE A 407 18.08 -37.48 -3.63
CA ILE A 407 17.96 -36.95 -4.99
C ILE A 407 18.02 -35.42 -4.93
N ALA A 408 17.32 -34.80 -4.00
CA ALA A 408 17.34 -33.35 -3.82
C ALA A 408 18.74 -32.85 -3.41
N GLU A 409 19.42 -33.56 -2.53
CA GLU A 409 20.79 -33.25 -2.08
C GLU A 409 21.76 -33.25 -3.27
N GLN A 410 21.72 -34.28 -4.12
CA GLN A 410 22.60 -34.39 -5.31
C GLN A 410 22.35 -33.24 -6.29
N ALA A 411 21.08 -32.89 -6.55
CA ALA A 411 20.71 -31.75 -7.38
C ALA A 411 21.29 -30.45 -6.80
N LEU A 412 21.14 -30.24 -5.49
CA LEU A 412 21.65 -29.05 -4.80
C LEU A 412 23.18 -28.94 -4.90
N LEU A 413 23.91 -30.04 -4.79
CA LEU A 413 25.37 -30.05 -4.94
C LEU A 413 25.81 -29.66 -6.36
N MET A 414 25.10 -30.12 -7.40
CA MET A 414 25.40 -29.73 -8.78
C MET A 414 25.07 -28.24 -9.01
N ILE A 415 23.94 -27.76 -8.52
CA ILE A 415 23.56 -26.34 -8.62
C ILE A 415 24.57 -25.47 -7.85
N GLN A 416 25.05 -25.93 -6.70
CA GLN A 416 26.06 -25.24 -5.89
C GLN A 416 27.36 -25.01 -6.69
N LYS A 417 27.77 -25.99 -7.52
CA LYS A 417 28.97 -25.84 -8.41
C LYS A 417 28.78 -24.68 -9.38
N LEU A 418 27.57 -24.54 -9.97
CA LEU A 418 27.26 -23.42 -10.87
C LEU A 418 27.40 -22.06 -10.14
N TYR A 419 26.89 -21.96 -8.93
CA TYR A 419 27.02 -20.73 -8.13
C TYR A 419 28.48 -20.46 -7.71
N ALA A 420 29.27 -21.48 -7.46
CA ALA A 420 30.71 -21.33 -7.18
C ALA A 420 31.46 -20.75 -8.39
N ILE A 421 31.13 -21.21 -9.60
CA ILE A 421 31.68 -20.67 -10.84
C ILE A 421 31.30 -19.19 -11.00
N GLU A 422 30.05 -18.84 -10.78
CA GLU A 422 29.58 -17.43 -10.83
C GLU A 422 30.27 -16.56 -9.77
N ALA A 423 30.52 -17.11 -8.58
CA ALA A 423 31.25 -16.41 -7.53
C ALA A 423 32.71 -16.11 -7.93
N GLU A 424 33.36 -17.04 -8.61
CA GLU A 424 34.71 -16.80 -9.15
C GLU A 424 34.74 -15.72 -10.24
N LEU A 425 33.71 -15.71 -11.12
CA LEU A 425 33.55 -14.66 -12.13
C LEU A 425 33.37 -13.27 -11.50
N ARG A 426 32.59 -13.18 -10.42
CA ARG A 426 32.34 -11.90 -9.71
C ARG A 426 33.60 -11.34 -9.03
N LYS A 427 34.57 -12.19 -8.68
CA LYS A 427 35.85 -11.73 -8.09
C LYS A 427 36.73 -11.01 -9.12
N LYS A 428 36.51 -11.27 -10.42
CA LYS A 428 37.29 -10.69 -11.52
C LYS A 428 36.63 -9.35 -11.91
N THR A 429 37.10 -8.25 -11.36
CA THR A 429 36.55 -6.90 -11.53
C THR A 429 36.47 -6.42 -12.98
N ASP A 430 37.34 -6.87 -13.84
CA ASP A 430 37.44 -6.42 -15.24
C ASP A 430 36.85 -7.43 -16.23
N SER A 431 35.93 -8.28 -15.76
CA SER A 431 35.35 -9.34 -16.58
C SER A 431 34.38 -8.76 -17.63
N THR A 432 34.72 -8.83 -18.89
CA THR A 432 33.85 -8.46 -20.02
C THR A 432 32.74 -9.51 -20.19
N ALA A 433 31.69 -9.14 -20.92
CA ALA A 433 30.60 -10.08 -21.25
C ALA A 433 31.18 -11.30 -22.03
N GLU A 434 32.07 -11.06 -22.95
CA GLU A 434 32.71 -12.13 -23.73
C GLU A 434 33.51 -13.08 -22.83
N HIS A 435 34.32 -12.52 -21.92
CA HIS A 435 35.10 -13.33 -20.97
C HIS A 435 34.14 -14.16 -20.06
N ARG A 436 33.04 -13.57 -19.60
CA ARG A 436 32.03 -14.30 -18.78
C ARG A 436 31.42 -15.44 -19.60
N ARG A 437 31.05 -15.19 -20.85
CA ARG A 437 30.48 -16.20 -21.76
C ARG A 437 31.47 -17.37 -21.95
N GLU A 438 32.72 -17.07 -22.32
CA GLU A 438 33.75 -18.10 -22.53
C GLU A 438 34.01 -18.94 -21.27
N TYR A 439 34.12 -18.27 -20.12
CA TYR A 439 34.36 -18.95 -18.85
C TYR A 439 33.17 -19.87 -18.47
N ARG A 440 31.95 -19.44 -18.69
CA ARG A 440 30.73 -20.25 -18.47
C ARG A 440 30.68 -21.44 -19.44
N GLN A 441 31.02 -21.23 -20.69
CA GLN A 441 31.10 -22.32 -21.69
C GLN A 441 32.10 -23.38 -21.27
N GLN A 442 33.25 -22.96 -20.74
CA GLN A 442 34.29 -23.86 -20.30
C GLN A 442 33.97 -24.59 -19.00
N HIS A 443 33.37 -23.90 -18.02
CA HIS A 443 33.23 -24.43 -16.66
C HIS A 443 31.78 -24.76 -16.27
N SER A 444 30.78 -23.93 -16.64
CA SER A 444 29.38 -24.13 -16.26
C SER A 444 28.66 -25.08 -17.21
N GLN A 445 28.95 -25.02 -18.51
CA GLN A 445 28.27 -25.87 -19.50
C GLN A 445 28.41 -27.37 -19.22
N PRO A 446 29.60 -27.90 -18.87
CA PRO A 446 29.71 -29.33 -18.51
C PRO A 446 28.87 -29.70 -17.29
N VAL A 447 28.79 -28.82 -16.27
CA VAL A 447 27.96 -29.04 -15.06
C VAL A 447 26.49 -29.00 -15.42
N MET A 448 26.06 -28.06 -16.27
CA MET A 448 24.69 -27.98 -16.75
C MET A 448 24.31 -29.23 -17.55
N GLN A 449 25.18 -29.71 -18.42
CA GLN A 449 24.94 -30.93 -19.19
C GLN A 449 24.81 -32.15 -18.27
N GLN A 450 25.69 -32.29 -17.27
CA GLN A 450 25.62 -33.34 -16.27
C GLN A 450 24.29 -33.29 -15.49
N LEU A 451 23.89 -32.08 -15.07
CA LEU A 451 22.63 -31.88 -14.35
C LEU A 451 21.43 -32.27 -15.23
N TYR A 452 21.45 -31.88 -16.51
CA TYR A 452 20.37 -32.21 -17.45
C TYR A 452 20.18 -33.72 -17.63
N GLU A 453 21.29 -34.42 -17.88
CA GLU A 453 21.31 -35.90 -18.05
C GLU A 453 20.83 -36.58 -16.77
N TRP A 454 21.32 -36.12 -15.63
CA TRP A 454 20.93 -36.63 -14.30
C TRP A 454 19.43 -36.38 -14.01
N LEU A 455 18.90 -35.21 -14.34
CA LEU A 455 17.48 -34.91 -14.16
C LEU A 455 16.59 -35.83 -15.02
N ASN A 456 16.94 -36.05 -16.28
CA ASN A 456 16.21 -36.94 -17.19
C ASN A 456 16.20 -38.38 -16.67
N GLN A 457 17.37 -38.89 -16.25
CA GLN A 457 17.53 -40.23 -15.71
C GLN A 457 16.61 -40.43 -14.46
N HIS A 458 16.67 -39.50 -13.51
CA HIS A 458 15.90 -39.59 -12.27
C HIS A 458 14.40 -39.37 -12.50
N TYR A 459 14.01 -38.56 -13.48
CA TYR A 459 12.59 -38.36 -13.82
C TYR A 459 11.91 -39.67 -14.17
N LEU A 460 12.63 -40.59 -14.81
CA LEU A 460 12.10 -41.91 -15.19
C LEU A 460 11.97 -42.89 -14.01
N THR A 461 12.68 -42.62 -12.91
CA THR A 461 12.72 -43.54 -11.75
C THR A 461 11.82 -43.12 -10.59
N VAL A 462 11.31 -41.89 -10.60
CA VAL A 462 10.45 -41.37 -9.52
C VAL A 462 8.98 -41.40 -9.91
N PRO A 463 8.03 -41.65 -8.97
CA PRO A 463 6.62 -41.57 -9.27
C PRO A 463 6.24 -40.17 -9.79
N SER A 464 5.48 -40.11 -10.88
CA SER A 464 5.15 -38.85 -11.59
C SER A 464 4.40 -37.83 -10.72
N SER A 465 3.62 -38.27 -9.74
CA SER A 465 2.87 -37.42 -8.81
C SER A 465 3.71 -36.90 -7.64
N SER A 466 4.91 -37.45 -7.45
CA SER A 466 5.76 -37.13 -6.29
C SER A 466 6.25 -35.65 -6.33
N PRO A 467 6.50 -35.05 -5.16
CA PRO A 467 7.13 -33.71 -5.10
C PRO A 467 8.49 -33.68 -5.81
N THR A 468 9.25 -34.77 -5.76
CA THR A 468 10.55 -34.89 -6.48
C THR A 468 10.36 -34.82 -7.99
N ALA A 469 9.36 -35.56 -8.55
CA ALA A 469 9.05 -35.48 -9.97
C ALA A 469 8.63 -34.06 -10.39
N LYS A 470 7.87 -33.36 -9.55
CA LYS A 470 7.46 -31.97 -9.81
C LYS A 470 8.66 -31.01 -9.85
N ALA A 471 9.64 -31.16 -8.96
CA ALA A 471 10.85 -30.34 -8.94
C ALA A 471 11.72 -30.60 -10.18
N ILE A 472 11.90 -31.89 -10.55
CA ILE A 472 12.64 -32.29 -11.74
C ILE A 472 11.94 -31.73 -13.01
N ASN A 473 10.63 -31.95 -13.12
CA ASN A 473 9.83 -31.51 -14.28
C ASN A 473 9.85 -29.99 -14.45
N TYR A 474 9.80 -29.24 -13.34
CA TYR A 474 9.95 -27.78 -13.37
C TYR A 474 11.28 -27.39 -14.05
N SER A 475 12.38 -28.00 -13.63
CA SER A 475 13.70 -27.71 -14.16
C SER A 475 13.83 -28.12 -15.64
N LEU A 476 13.31 -29.31 -16.00
CA LEU A 476 13.37 -29.81 -17.38
C LEU A 476 12.52 -28.96 -18.35
N LYS A 477 11.31 -28.59 -17.95
CA LYS A 477 10.42 -27.72 -18.77
C LYS A 477 11.03 -26.34 -19.03
N ARG A 478 11.80 -25.85 -18.08
CA ARG A 478 12.41 -24.53 -18.16
C ARG A 478 13.86 -24.58 -18.63
N TRP A 479 14.35 -25.78 -19.04
CA TRP A 479 15.76 -25.98 -19.34
C TRP A 479 16.31 -24.98 -20.38
N PRO A 480 15.58 -24.72 -21.50
CA PRO A 480 16.06 -23.73 -22.47
C PRO A 480 16.22 -22.33 -21.86
N ALA A 481 15.32 -21.93 -20.96
CA ALA A 481 15.41 -20.62 -20.29
C ALA A 481 16.54 -20.61 -19.23
N LEU A 482 16.71 -21.72 -18.49
CA LEU A 482 17.73 -21.86 -17.45
C LEU A 482 19.16 -21.93 -18.02
N SER A 483 19.32 -22.42 -19.24
CA SER A 483 20.65 -22.57 -19.88
C SER A 483 21.11 -21.32 -20.66
N ARG A 484 20.20 -20.37 -20.97
CA ARG A 484 20.52 -19.20 -21.81
C ARG A 484 21.67 -18.34 -21.27
N TYR A 485 21.87 -18.27 -19.95
CA TYR A 485 22.93 -17.46 -19.37
C TYR A 485 24.33 -17.94 -19.80
N LEU A 486 24.45 -19.18 -20.30
CA LEU A 486 25.69 -19.72 -20.83
C LEU A 486 26.10 -19.06 -22.14
N ASP A 487 25.14 -18.59 -22.92
CA ASP A 487 25.39 -18.12 -24.31
C ASP A 487 25.66 -16.61 -24.39
N ASP A 488 25.31 -15.86 -23.34
CA ASP A 488 25.53 -14.40 -23.27
C ASP A 488 26.03 -14.02 -21.87
N GLY A 489 27.20 -13.42 -21.79
CA GLY A 489 27.81 -13.01 -20.53
C GLY A 489 27.09 -11.87 -19.83
N ASN A 490 26.11 -11.23 -20.48
CA ASN A 490 25.25 -10.19 -19.84
C ASN A 490 24.03 -10.78 -19.14
N LEU A 491 23.74 -12.06 -19.35
CA LEU A 491 22.60 -12.72 -18.71
C LEU A 491 23.00 -13.26 -17.33
N PRO A 492 22.26 -12.95 -16.28
CA PRO A 492 22.53 -13.54 -14.96
C PRO A 492 21.96 -14.95 -14.85
N ILE A 493 22.52 -15.74 -13.93
CA ILE A 493 22.08 -17.11 -13.66
C ILE A 493 20.73 -17.16 -12.92
N ASP A 494 20.37 -16.09 -12.23
CA ASP A 494 19.14 -16.06 -11.44
C ASP A 494 18.55 -14.64 -11.34
N ASN A 495 17.40 -14.57 -10.67
CA ASN A 495 16.61 -13.35 -10.48
C ASN A 495 16.79 -12.72 -9.07
N ASN A 496 17.80 -13.10 -8.32
CA ASN A 496 18.00 -12.62 -6.93
C ASN A 496 18.43 -11.15 -6.86
N TRP A 497 18.69 -10.52 -7.98
CA TRP A 497 19.08 -9.12 -8.07
C TRP A 497 17.87 -8.16 -8.03
N ALA A 498 16.67 -8.61 -8.41
CA ALA A 498 15.44 -7.83 -8.44
C ALA A 498 14.86 -7.59 -7.04
#